data_1c3cc4369e2dfe1ac56226a81eaa0ad4
#
_entry.id   1c3cc4369e2dfe1ac56226a81eaa0ad4
#
_cell.length_a   1.000
_cell.length_b   1.000
_cell.length_c   1.000
_cell.angle_alpha   90.00
_cell.angle_beta   90.00
_cell.angle_gamma   90.00
#
_symmetry.space_group_name_H-M   'P 1'
#
loop_
_entity.id
_entity.type
_entity.pdbx_description
1 polymer ?
#
loop_
_entity_poly.entity_id
_entity_poly.type
_entity_poly.pdbx_seq_one_letter_code
_entity_poly.pdbx_strand_id
1 'polypeptide(L)'
;MKIKAGLLYTKTHEWVQLAGGTARVGITAYIPESMGKISFLNLCDEGERYDAGDIIGDAEAFKGVVDICTPVGGTVVSVNDELLDEPERINGDPYGSWLAELGSVRLTQKLLTDEEYRLFVGNDDEITE
;
A
#
# COMPACT_ATOMS: atom_id res chain seq x y z
N MET A 1 4.84 13.77 -7.38
CA MET A 1 4.23 13.09 -6.22
C MET A 1 5.27 12.90 -5.12
N LYS A 2 4.82 12.61 -3.91
CA LYS A 2 5.73 12.36 -2.79
C LYS A 2 5.97 10.87 -2.63
N ILE A 3 7.22 10.50 -2.30
CA ILE A 3 7.63 9.13 -1.98
C ILE A 3 8.25 9.19 -0.59
N LYS A 4 7.81 8.32 0.31
CA LYS A 4 8.31 8.34 1.69
C LYS A 4 9.60 7.52 1.80
N ALA A 5 10.64 8.12 2.42
CA ALA A 5 11.90 7.44 2.68
C ALA A 5 11.74 6.29 3.68
N GLY A 6 12.51 5.23 3.47
CA GLY A 6 12.59 4.12 4.41
C GLY A 6 11.53 3.04 4.25
N LEU A 7 10.56 3.23 3.37
CA LEU A 7 9.60 2.17 3.03
C LEU A 7 10.14 1.33 1.88
N LEU A 8 9.52 0.18 1.65
CA LEU A 8 9.74 -0.61 0.45
C LEU A 8 8.49 -0.55 -0.42
N TYR A 9 8.67 -0.77 -1.71
CA TYR A 9 7.63 -0.48 -2.71
C TYR A 9 7.49 -1.60 -3.74
N THR A 10 6.33 -1.63 -4.40
CA THR A 10 6.08 -2.52 -5.53
C THR A 10 5.84 -1.71 -6.80
N LYS A 11 5.95 -2.38 -7.94
CA LYS A 11 5.64 -1.77 -9.25
C LYS A 11 4.15 -1.57 -9.48
N THR A 12 3.31 -2.16 -8.63
CA THR A 12 1.86 -1.96 -8.65
C THR A 12 1.41 -0.89 -7.65
N HIS A 13 2.38 -0.14 -7.10
CA HIS A 13 2.16 1.07 -6.29
C HIS A 13 1.60 0.81 -4.90
N GLU A 14 2.08 -0.25 -4.27
CA GLU A 14 1.88 -0.48 -2.84
C GLU A 14 3.19 -0.20 -2.09
N TRP A 15 3.06 0.20 -0.84
CA TRP A 15 4.19 0.34 0.06
C TRP A 15 4.08 -0.64 1.22
N VAL A 16 5.21 -0.97 1.82
CA VAL A 16 5.27 -1.80 3.02
C VAL A 16 6.28 -1.25 4.01
N GLN A 17 5.87 -1.23 5.27
CA GLN A 17 6.72 -0.87 6.39
C GLN A 17 6.94 -2.13 7.25
N LEU A 18 8.17 -2.60 7.29
CA LEU A 18 8.54 -3.76 8.09
C LEU A 18 8.92 -3.32 9.50
N ALA A 19 8.40 -4.02 10.50
CA ALA A 19 8.70 -3.74 11.91
C ALA A 19 8.62 -5.03 12.70
N GLY A 20 9.76 -5.62 13.03
CA GLY A 20 9.85 -6.80 13.91
C GLY A 20 9.01 -7.95 13.45
N GLY A 21 8.94 -8.54 12.46
CA GLY A 21 8.14 -9.70 12.01
C GLY A 21 6.73 -9.37 11.55
N THR A 22 6.31 -8.11 11.66
CA THR A 22 5.05 -7.65 11.10
C THR A 22 5.29 -6.68 9.96
N ALA A 23 4.27 -6.47 9.13
CA ALA A 23 4.34 -5.54 8.00
C ALA A 23 3.03 -4.78 7.89
N ARG A 24 3.11 -3.46 7.85
CA ARG A 24 1.97 -2.62 7.48
C ARG A 24 2.05 -2.33 6.00
N VAL A 25 0.94 -2.43 5.30
CA VAL A 25 0.88 -2.24 3.87
C VAL A 25 -0.12 -1.13 3.52
N GLY A 26 0.16 -0.42 2.44
CA GLY A 26 -0.71 0.64 1.96
C GLY A 26 -0.47 0.89 0.48
N ILE A 27 -1.10 1.93 -0.04
CA ILE A 27 -0.92 2.36 -1.43
C ILE A 27 -0.19 3.69 -1.46
N THR A 28 0.59 3.89 -2.53
CA THR A 28 1.39 5.12 -2.67
C THR A 28 0.53 6.26 -3.22
N ALA A 29 1.07 7.47 -3.17
CA ALA A 29 0.43 8.65 -3.74
C ALA A 29 0.14 8.52 -5.24
N TYR A 30 0.82 7.62 -5.93
CA TYR A 30 0.61 7.39 -7.36
C TYR A 30 -0.86 7.05 -7.68
N ILE A 31 -1.51 6.25 -6.82
CA ILE A 31 -2.88 5.80 -7.09
C ILE A 31 -3.86 6.98 -7.10
N PRO A 32 -3.99 7.81 -6.05
CA PRO A 32 -4.92 8.94 -6.12
C PRO A 32 -4.51 10.00 -7.13
N GLU A 33 -3.20 10.14 -7.42
CA GLU A 33 -2.75 11.12 -8.42
C GLU A 33 -3.05 10.67 -9.84
N SER A 34 -2.94 9.37 -10.14
CA SER A 34 -3.20 8.85 -11.49
C SER A 34 -4.67 8.47 -11.73
N MET A 35 -5.35 7.94 -10.71
CA MET A 35 -6.72 7.45 -10.83
C MET A 35 -7.78 8.42 -10.31
N GLY A 36 -7.34 9.51 -9.69
CA GLY A 36 -8.23 10.47 -9.05
C GLY A 36 -8.56 10.08 -7.61
N LYS A 37 -9.34 10.92 -6.95
CA LYS A 37 -9.64 10.76 -5.53
C LYS A 37 -10.29 9.42 -5.23
N ILE A 38 -9.81 8.77 -4.19
CA ILE A 38 -10.34 7.53 -3.67
C ILE A 38 -11.55 7.86 -2.81
N SER A 39 -12.65 7.13 -3.02
CA SER A 39 -13.92 7.34 -2.32
C SER A 39 -14.41 6.11 -1.57
N PHE A 40 -13.87 4.93 -1.86
CA PHE A 40 -14.30 3.68 -1.24
C PHE A 40 -13.18 2.66 -1.22
N LEU A 41 -13.15 1.83 -0.16
CA LEU A 41 -12.19 0.74 0.00
C LEU A 41 -12.91 -0.56 0.34
N ASN A 42 -12.48 -1.66 -0.29
CA ASN A 42 -12.77 -3.01 0.16
C ASN A 42 -11.45 -3.62 0.60
N LEU A 43 -11.41 -4.17 1.79
CA LEU A 43 -10.20 -4.78 2.35
C LEU A 43 -10.48 -6.19 2.84
N CYS A 44 -9.39 -6.96 2.96
CA CYS A 44 -9.37 -8.31 3.52
C CYS A 44 -9.83 -8.36 4.97
N ASP A 45 -10.03 -9.56 5.47
CA ASP A 45 -10.44 -9.79 6.86
C ASP A 45 -9.26 -10.30 7.70
N GLU A 46 -9.34 -10.04 8.99
CA GLU A 46 -8.38 -10.60 9.95
C GLU A 46 -8.39 -12.12 9.89
N GLY A 47 -7.22 -12.73 10.04
CA GLY A 47 -7.05 -14.18 10.01
C GLY A 47 -6.83 -14.77 8.63
N GLU A 48 -7.09 -14.03 7.56
CA GLU A 48 -6.84 -14.50 6.20
C GLU A 48 -5.34 -14.55 5.90
N ARG A 49 -4.93 -15.58 5.17
CA ARG A 49 -3.55 -15.78 4.76
C ARG A 49 -3.39 -15.47 3.27
N TYR A 50 -2.31 -14.75 2.95
CA TYR A 50 -2.00 -14.35 1.57
C TYR A 50 -0.55 -14.65 1.22
N ASP A 51 -0.30 -14.85 -0.07
CA ASP A 51 1.04 -14.88 -0.63
C ASP A 51 1.37 -13.50 -1.21
N ALA A 52 2.65 -13.17 -1.33
CA ALA A 52 3.08 -11.92 -1.95
C ALA A 52 2.53 -11.81 -3.37
N GLY A 53 1.93 -10.67 -3.68
CA GLY A 53 1.29 -10.41 -4.97
C GLY A 53 -0.19 -10.74 -5.02
N ASP A 54 -0.73 -11.40 -4.01
CA ASP A 54 -2.18 -11.68 -3.96
C ASP A 54 -2.98 -10.40 -3.76
N ILE A 55 -4.18 -10.37 -4.31
CA ILE A 55 -5.11 -9.25 -4.14
C ILE A 55 -5.70 -9.31 -2.73
N ILE A 56 -5.52 -8.25 -1.95
CA ILE A 56 -6.05 -8.13 -0.60
C ILE A 56 -7.20 -7.13 -0.48
N GLY A 57 -7.56 -6.51 -1.57
CA GLY A 57 -8.66 -5.55 -1.60
C GLY A 57 -8.68 -4.75 -2.87
N ASP A 58 -9.50 -3.72 -2.89
CA ASP A 58 -9.54 -2.76 -3.99
C ASP A 58 -9.92 -1.37 -3.49
N ALA A 59 -9.63 -0.37 -4.32
CA ALA A 59 -9.98 1.01 -4.06
C ALA A 59 -10.80 1.54 -5.23
N GLU A 60 -11.93 2.17 -4.92
CA GLU A 60 -12.71 2.88 -5.92
C GLU A 60 -12.23 4.32 -5.99
N ALA A 61 -11.73 4.71 -7.16
CA ALA A 61 -11.25 6.05 -7.44
C ALA A 61 -12.09 6.68 -8.56
N PHE A 62 -11.87 7.97 -8.81
CA PHE A 62 -12.65 8.70 -9.81
C PHE A 62 -12.63 8.03 -11.20
N LYS A 63 -11.45 7.54 -11.62
CA LYS A 63 -11.28 6.93 -12.95
C LYS A 63 -11.59 5.44 -13.03
N GLY A 64 -11.90 4.80 -11.92
CA GLY A 64 -12.21 3.37 -11.89
C GLY A 64 -11.76 2.68 -10.63
N VAL A 65 -11.79 1.35 -10.65
CA VAL A 65 -11.42 0.50 -9.52
C VAL A 65 -9.99 -0.01 -9.70
N VAL A 66 -9.21 0.03 -8.63
CA VAL A 66 -7.82 -0.44 -8.63
C VAL A 66 -7.69 -1.58 -7.62
N ASP A 67 -7.18 -2.72 -8.08
CA ASP A 67 -6.85 -3.83 -7.18
C ASP A 67 -5.64 -3.48 -6.33
N ILE A 68 -5.66 -3.92 -5.09
CA ILE A 68 -4.55 -3.74 -4.15
C ILE A 68 -3.93 -5.11 -3.88
N CYS A 69 -2.65 -5.24 -4.21
CA CYS A 69 -1.90 -6.48 -3.99
C CYS A 69 -0.99 -6.33 -2.78
N THR A 70 -0.85 -7.41 -2.00
CA THR A 70 0.05 -7.35 -0.86
C THR A 70 1.51 -7.48 -1.32
N PRO A 71 2.41 -6.60 -0.86
CA PRO A 71 3.84 -6.71 -1.19
C PRO A 71 4.52 -7.92 -0.60
N VAL A 72 3.97 -8.46 0.50
CA VAL A 72 4.56 -9.56 1.26
C VAL A 72 3.51 -10.62 1.57
N GLY A 73 3.95 -11.86 1.75
CA GLY A 73 3.08 -12.92 2.26
C GLY A 73 2.94 -12.81 3.77
N GLY A 74 1.84 -13.33 4.29
CA GLY A 74 1.58 -13.35 5.72
C GLY A 74 0.11 -13.58 6.03
N THR A 75 -0.19 -13.47 7.32
CA THR A 75 -1.56 -13.59 7.84
C THR A 75 -2.01 -12.22 8.33
N VAL A 76 -3.20 -11.81 7.95
CA VAL A 76 -3.74 -10.51 8.36
C VAL A 76 -4.02 -10.52 9.86
N VAL A 77 -3.33 -9.66 10.60
CA VAL A 77 -3.51 -9.52 12.04
C VAL A 77 -4.35 -8.29 12.42
N SER A 78 -4.43 -7.31 11.52
CA SER A 78 -5.24 -6.11 11.75
C SER A 78 -5.61 -5.45 10.43
N VAL A 79 -6.78 -4.86 10.38
CA VAL A 79 -7.24 -4.02 9.27
C VAL A 79 -7.56 -2.64 9.83
N ASN A 80 -7.23 -1.59 9.10
CA ASN A 80 -7.46 -0.22 9.55
C ASN A 80 -8.92 0.18 9.34
N ASP A 81 -9.76 -0.13 10.33
CA ASP A 81 -11.19 0.14 10.27
C ASP A 81 -11.53 1.62 10.15
N GLU A 82 -10.72 2.50 10.75
CA GLU A 82 -10.91 3.95 10.64
C GLU A 82 -10.81 4.39 9.18
N LEU A 83 -9.92 3.77 8.43
CA LEU A 83 -9.74 4.10 7.03
C LEU A 83 -10.90 3.60 6.17
N LEU A 84 -11.51 2.46 6.54
CA LEU A 84 -12.73 1.99 5.87
C LEU A 84 -13.90 2.97 6.05
N ASP A 85 -13.97 3.63 7.20
CA ASP A 85 -15.00 4.63 7.46
C ASP A 85 -14.70 5.96 6.77
N GLU A 86 -13.41 6.28 6.58
CA GLU A 86 -12.95 7.54 5.98
C GLU A 86 -11.89 7.29 4.90
N PRO A 87 -12.26 6.60 3.80
CA PRO A 87 -11.28 6.23 2.76
C PRO A 87 -10.59 7.41 2.08
N GLU A 88 -11.23 8.57 2.10
CA GLU A 88 -10.68 9.80 1.52
C GLU A 88 -9.41 10.30 2.20
N ARG A 89 -9.08 9.80 3.39
CA ARG A 89 -7.81 10.13 4.07
C ARG A 89 -6.59 9.77 3.24
N ILE A 90 -6.71 8.72 2.41
CA ILE A 90 -5.62 8.30 1.52
C ILE A 90 -5.20 9.43 0.58
N ASN A 91 -6.14 10.24 0.14
CA ASN A 91 -5.88 11.30 -0.83
C ASN A 91 -4.93 12.37 -0.28
N GLY A 92 -4.99 12.63 1.02
CA GLY A 92 -4.15 13.62 1.67
C GLY A 92 -2.93 13.04 2.40
N ASP A 93 -2.98 11.76 2.78
CA ASP A 93 -1.93 11.14 3.58
C ASP A 93 -1.81 9.64 3.27
N PRO A 94 -1.35 9.28 2.06
CA PRO A 94 -1.28 7.87 1.67
C PRO A 94 -0.30 7.05 2.52
N TYR A 95 0.78 7.66 3.01
CA TYR A 95 1.79 6.93 3.78
C TYR A 95 1.46 6.82 5.28
N GLY A 96 0.54 7.64 5.77
CA GLY A 96 -0.02 7.48 7.11
C GLY A 96 -1.28 6.61 7.12
N SER A 97 -1.83 6.29 5.94
CA SER A 97 -3.08 5.54 5.79
C SER A 97 -2.78 4.09 5.48
N TRP A 98 -2.28 3.36 6.48
CA TRP A 98 -2.05 1.93 6.31
C TRP A 98 -3.39 1.19 6.16
N LEU A 99 -3.40 0.14 5.34
CA LEU A 99 -4.62 -0.62 5.03
C LEU A 99 -4.74 -1.85 5.90
N ALA A 100 -3.67 -2.62 6.00
CA ALA A 100 -3.64 -3.87 6.76
C ALA A 100 -2.27 -4.09 7.36
N GLU A 101 -2.22 -4.87 8.44
CA GLU A 101 -1.00 -5.34 9.05
C GLU A 101 -0.97 -6.87 8.96
N LEU A 102 0.14 -7.40 8.46
CA LEU A 102 0.35 -8.84 8.33
C LEU A 102 1.41 -9.31 9.33
N GLY A 103 1.17 -10.48 9.92
CA GLY A 103 2.14 -11.17 10.75
C GLY A 103 2.68 -12.40 10.02
N SER A 104 3.67 -13.05 10.60
CA SER A 104 4.36 -14.21 9.99
C SER A 104 4.81 -13.87 8.56
N VAL A 105 5.45 -12.75 8.41
CA VAL A 105 5.78 -12.13 7.12
C VAL A 105 6.77 -12.98 6.34
N ARG A 106 6.48 -13.16 5.04
CA ARG A 106 7.35 -13.84 4.09
C ARG A 106 7.71 -12.90 2.95
N LEU A 107 9.01 -12.69 2.75
CA LEU A 107 9.53 -11.83 1.69
C LEU A 107 9.90 -12.74 0.50
N THR A 108 8.95 -12.99 -0.38
CA THR A 108 9.10 -13.95 -1.48
C THR A 108 9.20 -13.28 -2.85
N GLN A 109 9.12 -11.96 -2.92
CA GLN A 109 9.36 -11.21 -4.14
C GLN A 109 10.31 -10.05 -3.89
N LYS A 110 10.94 -9.58 -4.94
CA LYS A 110 11.81 -8.41 -4.85
C LYS A 110 10.97 -7.16 -4.64
N LEU A 111 11.31 -6.41 -3.60
CA LEU A 111 10.71 -5.10 -3.32
C LEU A 111 11.68 -4.00 -3.74
N LEU A 112 11.14 -2.86 -4.11
CA LEU A 112 11.92 -1.70 -4.51
C LEU A 112 12.23 -0.83 -3.28
N THR A 113 13.44 -0.28 -3.24
CA THR A 113 13.76 0.78 -2.29
C THR A 113 13.04 2.08 -2.71
N ASP A 114 13.03 3.08 -1.85
CA ASP A 114 12.47 4.39 -2.18
C ASP A 114 13.12 4.99 -3.44
N GLU A 115 14.44 4.91 -3.56
CA GLU A 115 15.16 5.41 -4.73
C GLU A 115 14.83 4.62 -6.00
N GLU A 116 14.77 3.29 -5.90
CA GLU A 116 14.39 2.44 -7.03
C GLU A 116 12.95 2.75 -7.49
N TYR A 117 12.05 2.95 -6.54
CA TYR A 117 10.67 3.30 -6.86
C TYR A 117 10.58 4.68 -7.52
N ARG A 118 11.35 5.65 -7.01
CA ARG A 118 11.44 6.99 -7.61
C ARG A 118 11.85 6.91 -9.08
N LEU A 119 12.86 6.11 -9.38
CA LEU A 119 13.32 5.91 -10.75
C LEU A 119 12.26 5.21 -11.61
N PHE A 120 11.52 4.29 -11.01
CA PHE A 120 10.47 3.56 -11.72
C PHE A 120 9.30 4.47 -12.11
N VAL A 121 8.85 5.36 -11.22
CA VAL A 121 7.69 6.23 -11.49
C VAL A 121 8.07 7.51 -12.25
N GLY A 122 9.32 7.94 -12.18
CA GLY A 122 9.82 9.11 -12.90
C GLY A 122 10.85 9.88 -12.09
N ASN A 123 11.73 10.61 -12.77
CA ASN A 123 12.87 11.27 -12.17
C ASN A 123 12.53 12.57 -11.40
N ASP A 124 11.33 13.10 -11.60
CA ASP A 124 10.92 14.37 -10.98
C ASP A 124 10.27 14.18 -9.61
N ASP A 125 10.09 12.94 -9.18
CA ASP A 125 9.43 12.64 -7.93
C ASP A 125 10.37 12.87 -6.74
N GLU A 126 9.78 13.32 -5.64
CA GLU A 126 10.48 13.72 -4.45
C GLU A 126 10.38 12.64 -3.37
N ILE A 127 11.54 12.27 -2.77
CA ILE A 127 11.57 11.38 -1.62
C ILE A 127 11.59 12.24 -0.36
N THR A 128 10.62 12.01 0.53
CA THR A 128 10.47 12.77 1.78
C THR A 128 10.54 11.86 2.99
N GLU A 129 10.96 12.42 4.09
CA GLU A 129 11.11 11.72 5.38
C GLU A 129 9.74 11.48 6.07
#